data_7f1ea32e3888de60e9ec93aa809818bd
#
_entry.id   7f1ea32e3888de60e9ec93aa809818bd
#
_cell.length_a   1.000
_cell.length_b   1.000
_cell.length_c   1.000
_cell.angle_alpha   90.00
_cell.angle_beta   90.00
_cell.angle_gamma   90.00
#
_symmetry.space_group_name_H-M   'P 1'
#
loop_
_entity.id
_entity.type
_entity.pdbx_description
1 polymer ?
#
loop_
_entity_poly.entity_id
_entity_poly.type
_entity_poly.pdbx_seq_one_letter_code
_entity_poly.pdbx_strand_id
1 'polypeptide(L)'
;MGKRLGELKMMMTSDWVFILDEAEALCEMILSSEPAMALQQAYDAVYSDTQIVEAIYAFNRMKEQYEDVQRFGKYHPDYHTIMKSIRQQKRALDLNEKVSALKIAENDFQDLLDEISLLVGKTVSEAVKVPVSNPFFASGSSCGGGCGSGGSCSCSA
;
A
#
# COMPACT_ATOMS: atom_id res chain seq x y z
N MET A 1 26.58 16.36 -20.99
CA MET A 1 25.46 16.35 -20.05
C MET A 1 25.90 16.39 -18.56
N GLY A 2 27.13 16.74 -18.26
CA GLY A 2 27.72 16.70 -16.90
C GLY A 2 27.81 18.04 -16.14
N LYS A 3 27.35 19.15 -16.70
CA LYS A 3 27.52 20.49 -16.08
C LYS A 3 26.39 20.94 -15.14
N ARG A 4 25.21 20.32 -15.18
CA ARG A 4 24.06 20.74 -14.34
C ARG A 4 24.06 20.17 -12.92
N LEU A 5 24.73 19.05 -12.68
CA LEU A 5 24.82 18.46 -11.33
C LEU A 5 25.80 19.21 -10.40
N GLY A 6 26.81 19.88 -10.97
CA GLY A 6 27.78 20.67 -10.20
C GLY A 6 27.25 22.01 -9.69
N GLU A 7 26.30 22.62 -10.44
CA GLU A 7 25.71 23.92 -10.06
C GLU A 7 24.61 23.79 -9.00
N LEU A 8 23.90 22.65 -8.93
CA LEU A 8 22.92 22.38 -7.85
C LEU A 8 23.60 22.24 -6.48
N LYS A 9 24.81 21.75 -6.43
CA LYS A 9 25.56 21.52 -5.18
C LYS A 9 26.05 22.82 -4.53
N MET A 10 26.09 23.91 -5.27
CA MET A 10 26.59 25.23 -4.76
C MET A 10 25.47 26.09 -4.16
N MET A 11 24.20 25.72 -4.24
CA MET A 11 23.07 26.44 -3.65
C MET A 11 22.46 25.75 -2.41
N MET A 12 23.07 24.70 -1.91
CA MET A 12 22.64 24.07 -0.66
C MET A 12 23.14 24.92 0.50
N THR A 13 22.24 25.67 1.12
CA THR A 13 22.49 26.35 2.39
C THR A 13 22.74 25.32 3.49
N SER A 14 23.42 25.70 4.58
CA SER A 14 23.64 24.81 5.74
C SER A 14 22.35 24.21 6.28
N ASP A 15 21.23 24.94 6.16
CA ASP A 15 19.92 24.52 6.62
C ASP A 15 19.38 23.32 5.81
N TRP A 16 19.64 23.29 4.49
CA TRP A 16 19.27 22.16 3.65
C TRP A 16 20.08 20.89 3.98
N VAL A 17 21.36 21.03 4.27
CA VAL A 17 22.19 19.91 4.70
C VAL A 17 21.66 19.33 6.01
N PHE A 18 21.35 20.21 6.97
CA PHE A 18 20.77 19.80 8.25
C PHE A 18 19.44 19.06 8.09
N ILE A 19 18.53 19.55 7.23
CA ILE A 19 17.25 18.87 6.96
C ILE A 19 17.47 17.48 6.35
N LEU A 20 18.46 17.34 5.46
CA LEU A 20 18.77 16.04 4.84
C LEU A 20 19.35 15.07 5.87
N ASP A 21 20.27 15.52 6.72
CA ASP A 21 20.87 14.70 7.78
C ASP A 21 19.78 14.21 8.77
N GLU A 22 18.82 15.07 9.16
CA GLU A 22 17.70 14.69 10.00
C GLU A 22 16.73 13.73 9.31
N ALA A 23 16.53 13.89 7.99
CA ALA A 23 15.71 12.97 7.20
C ALA A 23 16.36 11.59 7.08
N GLU A 24 17.68 11.52 6.90
CA GLU A 24 18.43 10.27 6.90
C GLU A 24 18.35 9.57 8.26
N ALA A 25 18.54 10.32 9.36
CA ALA A 25 18.39 9.77 10.71
C ALA A 25 16.98 9.23 10.97
N LEU A 26 15.93 9.91 10.50
CA LEU A 26 14.55 9.42 10.57
C LEU A 26 14.38 8.11 9.77
N CYS A 27 14.93 8.02 8.57
CA CYS A 27 14.91 6.80 7.76
C CYS A 27 15.57 5.62 8.49
N GLU A 28 16.73 5.84 9.12
CA GLU A 28 17.41 4.80 9.91
C GLU A 28 16.56 4.34 11.10
N MET A 29 15.90 5.26 11.80
CA MET A 29 14.98 4.91 12.89
C MET A 29 13.79 4.07 12.39
N ILE A 30 13.19 4.45 11.25
CA ILE A 30 12.09 3.69 10.64
C ILE A 30 12.53 2.28 10.27
N LEU A 31 13.68 2.14 9.61
CA LEU A 31 14.21 0.85 9.18
C LEU A 31 14.63 -0.05 10.35
N SER A 32 15.04 0.52 11.47
CA SER A 32 15.39 -0.21 12.69
C SER A 32 14.19 -0.47 13.62
N SER A 33 12.99 -0.03 13.25
CA SER A 33 11.78 -0.21 14.05
C SER A 33 11.31 -1.67 14.10
N GLU A 34 10.58 -2.02 15.14
CA GLU A 34 10.00 -3.37 15.29
C GLU A 34 9.08 -3.76 14.12
N PRO A 35 8.16 -2.88 13.62
CA PRO A 35 7.35 -3.19 12.45
C PRO A 35 8.16 -3.45 11.18
N ALA A 36 9.26 -2.71 10.95
CA ALA A 36 10.12 -2.91 9.79
C ALA A 36 10.85 -4.26 9.85
N MET A 37 11.36 -4.62 11.02
CA MET A 37 12.01 -5.92 11.23
C MET A 37 11.01 -7.08 11.11
N ALA A 38 9.80 -6.94 11.65
CA ALA A 38 8.75 -7.94 11.52
C ALA A 38 8.33 -8.14 10.06
N LEU A 39 8.20 -7.05 9.30
CA LEU A 39 7.92 -7.10 7.86
C LEU A 39 9.02 -7.85 7.10
N GLN A 40 10.29 -7.54 7.37
CA GLN A 40 11.41 -8.23 6.72
C GLN A 40 11.41 -9.73 7.02
N GLN A 41 11.19 -10.12 8.28
CA GLN A 41 11.13 -11.53 8.68
C GLN A 41 9.95 -12.26 8.02
N ALA A 42 8.77 -11.65 7.98
CA ALA A 42 7.59 -12.22 7.34
C ALA A 42 7.78 -12.35 5.81
N TYR A 43 8.41 -11.37 5.19
CA TYR A 43 8.78 -11.40 3.77
C TYR A 43 9.73 -12.58 3.47
N ASP A 44 10.80 -12.72 4.24
CA ASP A 44 11.76 -13.80 4.07
C ASP A 44 11.11 -15.18 4.29
N ALA A 45 10.18 -15.29 5.23
CA ALA A 45 9.44 -16.53 5.49
C ALA A 45 8.54 -16.96 4.33
N VAL A 46 7.93 -16.00 3.61
CA VAL A 46 7.09 -16.28 2.43
C VAL A 46 7.98 -16.64 1.22
N TYR A 47 8.99 -15.83 0.92
CA TYR A 47 9.78 -15.97 -0.30
C TYR A 47 10.86 -17.04 -0.23
N SER A 48 11.19 -17.57 0.95
CA SER A 48 12.01 -18.78 1.11
C SER A 48 11.22 -20.07 0.87
N ASP A 49 9.88 -20.02 0.85
CA ASP A 49 9.03 -21.18 0.62
C ASP A 49 8.63 -21.29 -0.86
N THR A 50 9.27 -22.23 -1.56
CA THR A 50 9.05 -22.44 -3.00
C THR A 50 7.59 -22.74 -3.35
N GLN A 51 6.85 -23.44 -2.48
CA GLN A 51 5.45 -23.77 -2.74
C GLN A 51 4.55 -22.52 -2.72
N ILE A 52 4.83 -21.61 -1.77
CA ILE A 52 4.09 -20.34 -1.68
C ILE A 52 4.42 -19.46 -2.87
N VAL A 53 5.69 -19.37 -3.24
CA VAL A 53 6.15 -18.58 -4.39
C VAL A 53 5.51 -19.07 -5.68
N GLU A 54 5.45 -20.39 -5.91
CA GLU A 54 4.76 -20.99 -7.07
C GLU A 54 3.26 -20.68 -7.06
N ALA A 55 2.61 -20.73 -5.89
CA ALA A 55 1.20 -20.37 -5.75
C ALA A 55 0.93 -18.89 -6.05
N ILE A 56 1.83 -17.99 -5.63
CA ILE A 56 1.77 -16.56 -5.95
C ILE A 56 1.91 -16.34 -7.47
N TYR A 57 2.87 -17.00 -8.12
CA TYR A 57 3.02 -16.91 -9.58
C TYR A 57 1.81 -17.47 -10.33
N ALA A 58 1.22 -18.57 -9.86
CA ALA A 58 0.00 -19.13 -10.43
C ALA A 58 -1.18 -18.17 -10.29
N PHE A 59 -1.31 -17.53 -9.13
CA PHE A 59 -2.34 -16.52 -8.88
C PHE A 59 -2.17 -15.29 -9.78
N ASN A 60 -0.96 -14.79 -9.95
CA ASN A 60 -0.69 -13.64 -10.82
C ASN A 60 -1.07 -13.92 -12.28
N ARG A 61 -0.72 -15.10 -12.80
CA ARG A 61 -1.16 -15.52 -14.15
C ARG A 61 -2.70 -15.62 -14.26
N MET A 62 -3.35 -16.13 -13.20
CA MET A 62 -4.82 -16.17 -13.17
C MET A 62 -5.45 -14.78 -13.10
N LYS A 63 -4.79 -13.84 -12.45
CA LYS A 63 -5.21 -12.44 -12.38
C LYS A 63 -5.18 -11.77 -13.75
N GLU A 64 -4.15 -12.00 -14.56
CA GLU A 64 -4.07 -11.50 -15.94
C GLU A 64 -5.24 -12.04 -16.78
N GLN A 65 -5.51 -13.34 -16.71
CA GLN A 65 -6.66 -13.96 -17.39
C GLN A 65 -8.00 -13.38 -16.90
N TYR A 66 -8.11 -13.12 -15.60
CA TYR A 66 -9.30 -12.49 -15.03
C TYR A 66 -9.52 -11.06 -15.54
N GLU A 67 -8.46 -10.26 -15.65
CA GLU A 67 -8.53 -8.90 -16.19
C GLU A 67 -8.98 -8.90 -17.66
N ASP A 68 -8.49 -9.83 -18.47
CA ASP A 68 -8.92 -9.98 -19.86
C ASP A 68 -10.40 -10.38 -19.97
N VAL A 69 -10.83 -11.35 -19.18
CA VAL A 69 -12.22 -11.79 -19.16
C VAL A 69 -13.16 -10.71 -18.63
N GLN A 70 -12.70 -9.89 -17.67
CA GLN A 70 -13.50 -8.80 -17.12
C GLN A 70 -13.83 -7.72 -18.16
N ARG A 71 -12.96 -7.49 -19.16
CA ARG A 71 -13.23 -6.54 -20.27
C ARG A 71 -14.45 -6.92 -21.08
N PHE A 72 -14.70 -8.23 -21.23
CA PHE A 72 -15.86 -8.77 -21.96
C PHE A 72 -17.06 -9.08 -21.05
N GLY A 73 -16.83 -9.12 -19.75
CA GLY A 73 -17.83 -9.39 -18.72
C GLY A 73 -18.52 -10.74 -18.88
N LYS A 74 -19.82 -10.78 -18.59
CA LYS A 74 -20.63 -12.02 -18.62
C LYS A 74 -20.74 -12.65 -20.01
N TYR A 75 -20.36 -11.96 -21.07
CA TYR A 75 -20.40 -12.47 -22.45
C TYR A 75 -19.20 -13.37 -22.80
N HIS A 76 -18.15 -13.37 -21.94
CA HIS A 76 -17.04 -14.29 -22.15
C HIS A 76 -17.43 -15.72 -21.73
N PRO A 77 -17.18 -16.75 -22.57
CA PRO A 77 -17.57 -18.12 -22.26
C PRO A 77 -16.98 -18.65 -20.95
N ASP A 78 -15.75 -18.27 -20.63
CA ASP A 78 -15.03 -18.74 -19.44
C ASP A 78 -15.21 -17.85 -18.21
N TYR A 79 -16.08 -16.81 -18.26
CA TYR A 79 -16.26 -15.83 -17.19
C TYR A 79 -16.49 -16.51 -15.83
N HIS A 80 -17.43 -17.42 -15.74
CA HIS A 80 -17.79 -18.09 -14.48
C HIS A 80 -16.68 -19.01 -13.95
N THR A 81 -15.97 -19.68 -14.85
CA THR A 81 -14.89 -20.61 -14.50
C THR A 81 -13.70 -19.84 -13.94
N ILE A 82 -13.29 -18.79 -14.63
CA ILE A 82 -12.15 -17.95 -14.22
C ILE A 82 -12.48 -17.20 -12.92
N MET A 83 -13.70 -16.65 -12.79
CA MET A 83 -14.17 -16.01 -11.55
C MET A 83 -14.15 -16.94 -10.35
N LYS A 84 -14.52 -18.21 -10.54
CA LYS A 84 -14.48 -19.22 -9.47
C LYS A 84 -13.03 -19.58 -9.11
N SER A 85 -12.20 -19.80 -10.10
CA SER A 85 -10.81 -20.22 -9.92
C SER A 85 -9.98 -19.15 -9.21
N ILE A 86 -10.09 -17.87 -9.61
CA ILE A 86 -9.34 -16.80 -8.96
C ILE A 86 -9.74 -16.60 -7.49
N ARG A 87 -11.05 -16.74 -7.17
CA ARG A 87 -11.51 -16.68 -5.77
C ARG A 87 -10.98 -17.83 -4.94
N GLN A 88 -10.93 -19.04 -5.50
CA GLN A 88 -10.39 -20.21 -4.81
C GLN A 88 -8.89 -20.06 -4.54
N GLN A 89 -8.13 -19.64 -5.55
CA GLN A 89 -6.68 -19.43 -5.40
C GLN A 89 -6.37 -18.29 -4.41
N LYS A 90 -7.10 -17.17 -4.50
CA LYS A 90 -6.98 -16.08 -3.52
C LYS A 90 -7.24 -16.58 -2.10
N ARG A 91 -8.34 -17.32 -1.90
CA ARG A 91 -8.67 -17.85 -0.58
C ARG A 91 -7.60 -18.82 -0.05
N ALA A 92 -7.03 -19.65 -0.91
CA ALA A 92 -5.97 -20.58 -0.51
C ALA A 92 -4.71 -19.82 -0.05
N LEU A 93 -4.32 -18.74 -0.74
CA LEU A 93 -3.23 -17.87 -0.34
C LEU A 93 -3.55 -17.11 0.96
N ASP A 94 -4.75 -16.57 1.09
CA ASP A 94 -5.18 -15.79 2.27
C ASP A 94 -5.26 -16.65 3.56
N LEU A 95 -5.49 -17.96 3.40
CA LEU A 95 -5.52 -18.92 4.52
C LEU A 95 -4.12 -19.46 4.88
N ASN A 96 -3.10 -19.16 4.11
CA ASN A 96 -1.73 -19.56 4.44
C ASN A 96 -1.19 -18.69 5.58
N GLU A 97 -0.70 -19.33 6.65
CA GLU A 97 -0.23 -18.64 7.85
C GLU A 97 0.91 -17.64 7.56
N LYS A 98 1.88 -18.00 6.72
CA LYS A 98 2.99 -17.12 6.36
C LYS A 98 2.53 -15.90 5.55
N VAL A 99 1.60 -16.11 4.59
CA VAL A 99 1.03 -15.01 3.78
C VAL A 99 0.15 -14.11 4.65
N SER A 100 -0.60 -14.68 5.58
CA SER A 100 -1.40 -13.94 6.54
C SER A 100 -0.52 -13.10 7.49
N ALA A 101 0.57 -13.68 8.01
CA ALA A 101 1.54 -12.96 8.84
C ALA A 101 2.21 -11.80 8.07
N LEU A 102 2.58 -12.03 6.81
CA LEU A 102 3.13 -10.96 5.96
C LEU A 102 2.14 -9.80 5.79
N LYS A 103 0.87 -10.08 5.52
CA LYS A 103 -0.16 -9.03 5.39
C LYS A 103 -0.38 -8.23 6.68
N ILE A 104 -0.30 -8.89 7.84
CA ILE A 104 -0.39 -8.19 9.13
C ILE A 104 0.81 -7.26 9.29
N ALA A 105 2.02 -7.77 9.07
CA ALA A 105 3.24 -6.97 9.17
C ALA A 105 3.29 -5.80 8.16
N GLU A 106 2.75 -5.98 6.94
CA GLU A 106 2.59 -4.90 5.97
C GLU A 106 1.66 -3.80 6.49
N ASN A 107 0.53 -4.17 7.11
CA ASN A 107 -0.40 -3.20 7.69
C ASN A 107 0.22 -2.45 8.87
N ASP A 108 0.88 -3.16 9.80
CA ASP A 108 1.51 -2.56 10.97
C ASP A 108 2.61 -1.56 10.57
N PHE A 109 3.41 -1.91 9.55
CA PHE A 109 4.42 -1.02 9.02
C PHE A 109 3.81 0.18 8.28
N GLN A 110 2.72 -0.03 7.53
CA GLN A 110 2.00 1.05 6.85
C GLN A 110 1.37 2.02 7.86
N ASP A 111 0.79 1.51 8.95
CA ASP A 111 0.24 2.35 10.02
C ASP A 111 1.33 3.23 10.65
N LEU A 112 2.53 2.69 10.89
CA LEU A 112 3.68 3.49 11.36
C LEU A 112 4.05 4.60 10.36
N LEU A 113 4.12 4.30 9.06
CA LEU A 113 4.42 5.29 8.03
C LEU A 113 3.34 6.37 7.93
N ASP A 114 2.07 5.99 8.06
CA ASP A 114 0.94 6.92 8.07
C ASP A 114 1.02 7.88 9.27
N GLU A 115 1.32 7.37 10.47
CA GLU A 115 1.51 8.19 11.68
C GLU A 115 2.65 9.21 11.52
N ILE A 116 3.81 8.77 11.01
CA ILE A 116 4.96 9.64 10.77
C ILE A 116 4.62 10.71 9.72
N SER A 117 3.96 10.30 8.63
CA SER A 117 3.56 11.20 7.56
C SER A 117 2.59 12.27 8.04
N LEU A 118 1.64 11.90 8.89
CA LEU A 118 0.70 12.84 9.52
C LEU A 118 1.42 13.80 10.47
N LEU A 119 2.36 13.29 11.27
CA LEU A 119 3.13 14.12 12.18
C LEU A 119 3.94 15.17 11.41
N VAL A 120 4.69 14.76 10.38
CA VAL A 120 5.47 15.65 9.53
C VAL A 120 4.57 16.63 8.79
N GLY A 121 3.45 16.15 8.21
CA GLY A 121 2.50 17.02 7.51
C GLY A 121 1.92 18.12 8.39
N LYS A 122 1.51 17.78 9.62
CA LYS A 122 0.97 18.74 10.59
C LYS A 122 2.00 19.78 11.07
N THR A 123 3.28 19.42 11.15
CA THR A 123 4.33 20.39 11.51
C THR A 123 4.55 21.44 10.42
N VAL A 124 4.30 21.09 9.16
CA VAL A 124 4.39 22.03 8.03
C VAL A 124 3.16 22.94 7.97
N SER A 125 1.95 22.38 7.99
CA SER A 125 0.71 23.14 8.03
C SER A 125 -0.49 22.21 8.30
N GLU A 126 -1.47 22.70 9.06
CA GLU A 126 -2.76 22.00 9.28
C GLU A 126 -3.58 21.82 7.98
N ALA A 127 -3.29 22.63 6.95
CA ALA A 127 -3.97 22.55 5.65
C ALA A 127 -3.39 21.46 4.73
N VAL A 128 -2.25 20.85 5.07
CA VAL A 128 -1.63 19.78 4.28
C VAL A 128 -2.46 18.52 4.39
N LYS A 129 -2.96 18.06 3.25
CA LYS A 129 -3.64 16.77 3.16
C LYS A 129 -2.62 15.67 2.93
N VAL A 130 -2.40 14.86 3.96
CA VAL A 130 -1.54 13.68 3.87
C VAL A 130 -2.41 12.49 3.46
N PRO A 131 -2.10 11.79 2.36
CA PRO A 131 -2.76 10.54 2.03
C PRO A 131 -2.40 9.49 3.07
N VAL A 132 -3.40 8.92 3.72
CA VAL A 132 -3.24 7.83 4.68
C VAL A 132 -4.01 6.61 4.21
N SER A 133 -3.45 5.44 4.42
CA SER A 133 -4.07 4.17 4.03
C SER A 133 -5.19 3.77 4.97
N ASN A 134 -5.05 4.12 6.25
CA ASN A 134 -6.03 3.80 7.28
C ASN A 134 -7.03 4.95 7.44
N PRO A 135 -8.33 4.74 7.14
CA PRO A 135 -9.35 5.79 7.26
C PRO A 135 -9.55 6.32 8.69
N PHE A 136 -9.10 5.60 9.73
CA PHE A 136 -9.13 6.09 11.10
C PHE A 136 -8.18 7.28 11.33
N PHE A 137 -7.09 7.37 10.60
CA PHE A 137 -6.20 8.53 10.63
C PHE A 137 -6.71 9.69 9.77
N ALA A 138 -7.64 9.43 8.83
CA ALA A 138 -8.22 10.46 7.95
C ALA A 138 -9.26 11.35 8.65
N SER A 139 -9.60 11.10 9.91
CA SER A 139 -10.69 11.76 10.66
C SER A 139 -10.41 13.21 11.11
N GLY A 140 -9.58 13.94 10.37
CA GLY A 140 -9.37 15.38 10.51
C GLY A 140 -10.06 16.25 9.46
N SER A 141 -10.72 15.68 8.45
CA SER A 141 -11.47 16.46 7.45
C SER A 141 -12.96 16.37 7.69
N SER A 142 -13.46 17.39 8.39
CA SER A 142 -14.84 17.88 8.36
C SER A 142 -15.65 17.35 7.18
N CYS A 143 -16.62 16.49 7.45
CA CYS A 143 -17.77 16.27 6.59
C CYS A 143 -18.62 17.56 6.53
N GLY A 144 -18.09 18.58 5.87
CA GLY A 144 -18.77 19.79 5.53
C GLY A 144 -19.12 19.78 4.06
N GLY A 145 -20.31 19.37 3.70
CA GLY A 145 -20.80 19.64 2.36
C GLY A 145 -21.77 18.62 1.78
N GLY A 146 -23.03 18.77 2.11
CA GLY A 146 -24.11 18.60 1.13
C GLY A 146 -24.52 17.17 0.77
N CYS A 147 -25.31 16.54 1.61
CA CYS A 147 -26.33 15.61 1.12
C CYS A 147 -27.41 16.41 0.38
N GLY A 148 -27.15 16.68 -0.90
CA GLY A 148 -28.13 17.19 -1.85
C GLY A 148 -28.78 16.05 -2.61
N SER A 149 -30.01 15.76 -2.25
CA SER A 149 -31.10 15.18 -3.04
C SER A 149 -30.87 13.94 -3.91
N GLY A 150 -31.50 12.84 -3.52
CA GLY A 150 -32.27 12.00 -4.44
C GLY A 150 -31.54 11.01 -5.28
N GLY A 151 -31.27 9.83 -4.70
CA GLY A 151 -30.94 8.64 -5.45
C GLY A 151 -31.33 7.40 -4.65
N SER A 152 -32.55 6.88 -4.91
CA SER A 152 -33.08 5.64 -4.34
C SER A 152 -32.14 4.47 -4.68
N CYS A 153 -31.42 3.95 -3.71
CA CYS A 153 -30.76 2.66 -3.80
C CYS A 153 -31.79 1.58 -3.46
N SER A 154 -32.42 1.04 -4.50
CA SER A 154 -33.24 -0.18 -4.38
C SER A 154 -32.30 -1.39 -4.27
N CYS A 155 -32.08 -1.87 -3.05
CA CYS A 155 -31.55 -3.21 -2.82
C CYS A 155 -32.75 -4.17 -2.76
N SER A 156 -33.01 -4.85 -3.88
CA SER A 156 -33.93 -5.99 -3.91
C SER A 156 -33.13 -7.28 -3.91
N ALA A 157 -33.52 -8.14 -3.00
CA ALA A 157 -33.15 -9.52 -2.68
C ALA A 157 -32.47 -10.37 -3.75
#